data_fc22fc120710344cabed045a0863b6bd
#
_entry.id   fc22fc120710344cabed045a0863b6bd
#
_cell.length_a   1.000
_cell.length_b   1.000
_cell.length_c   1.000
_cell.angle_alpha   90.00
_cell.angle_beta   90.00
_cell.angle_gamma   90.00
#
_symmetry.space_group_name_H-M   'P 1'
#
loop_
_entity.id
_entity.type
_entity.pdbx_description
1 polymer ?
#
loop_
_entity_poly.entity_id
_entity_poly.type
_entity_poly.pdbx_seq_one_letter_code
_entity_poly.pdbx_strand_id
1 'polypeptide(L)'
;MDKYYTIGQAAKILGVSQETLRRWDNSGKFKSLRHPMNNYRVYSDNQIQNLVQDIQLDCFYKPINLIKEEIKPFFQTNLGDLYNCDCIDFLKELESNSVDLIFADPPYNIKKAEWDVFDSQKDYLDWTVEWVREAQRVLTKKGSMYICGFSEILADIKYV
;
A
#
# COMPACT_ATOMS: atom_id res chain seq x y z
N MET A 1 16.67 -34.84 -4.71
CA MET A 1 15.31 -35.15 -4.18
C MET A 1 14.55 -33.85 -4.10
N ASP A 2 13.43 -33.75 -4.78
CA ASP A 2 12.59 -32.58 -4.72
C ASP A 2 11.99 -32.44 -3.32
N LYS A 3 12.14 -31.27 -2.74
CA LYS A 3 11.60 -30.95 -1.41
C LYS A 3 10.14 -30.54 -1.56
N TYR A 4 9.27 -31.09 -0.72
CA TYR A 4 7.84 -30.80 -0.72
C TYR A 4 7.42 -30.23 0.64
N TYR A 5 6.47 -29.33 0.62
CA TYR A 5 5.92 -28.65 1.79
C TYR A 5 4.42 -28.94 1.93
N THR A 6 4.00 -29.18 3.14
CA THR A 6 2.56 -29.22 3.47
C THR A 6 1.94 -27.82 3.30
N ILE A 7 0.61 -27.75 3.21
CA ILE A 7 -0.10 -26.45 3.10
C ILE A 7 0.26 -25.50 4.26
N GLY A 8 0.46 -26.02 5.48
CA GLY A 8 0.85 -25.20 6.63
C GLY A 8 2.26 -24.65 6.52
N GLN A 9 3.20 -25.43 6.02
CA GLN A 9 4.58 -24.98 5.78
C GLN A 9 4.65 -23.99 4.63
N ALA A 10 3.97 -24.26 3.52
CA ALA A 10 3.88 -23.34 2.39
C ALA A 10 3.24 -22.00 2.78
N ALA A 11 2.15 -22.02 3.56
CA ALA A 11 1.51 -20.82 4.09
C ALA A 11 2.46 -19.97 4.93
N LYS A 12 3.26 -20.60 5.78
CA LYS A 12 4.26 -19.91 6.61
C LYS A 12 5.38 -19.29 5.78
N ILE A 13 5.88 -19.99 4.75
CA ILE A 13 6.94 -19.50 3.86
C ILE A 13 6.44 -18.31 3.05
N LEU A 14 5.21 -18.39 2.53
CA LEU A 14 4.61 -17.37 1.67
C LEU A 14 3.97 -16.21 2.44
N GLY A 15 3.95 -16.24 3.79
CA GLY A 15 3.36 -15.19 4.62
C GLY A 15 1.84 -15.08 4.48
N VAL A 16 1.14 -16.15 4.08
CA VAL A 16 -0.32 -16.14 3.86
C VAL A 16 -1.05 -17.17 4.73
N SER A 17 -2.37 -17.07 4.83
CA SER A 17 -3.17 -18.08 5.54
C SER A 17 -3.31 -19.37 4.72
N GLN A 18 -3.50 -20.52 5.40
CA GLN A 18 -3.80 -21.79 4.71
C GLN A 18 -5.08 -21.68 3.88
N GLU A 19 -6.04 -20.87 4.32
CA GLU A 19 -7.29 -20.64 3.61
C GLU A 19 -7.07 -19.87 2.31
N THR A 20 -6.13 -18.93 2.31
CA THR A 20 -5.68 -18.24 1.09
C THR A 20 -5.12 -19.23 0.08
N LEU A 21 -4.27 -20.17 0.52
CA LEU A 21 -3.72 -21.20 -0.37
C LEU A 21 -4.80 -22.17 -0.90
N ARG A 22 -5.81 -22.52 -0.09
CA ARG A 22 -6.95 -23.31 -0.58
C ARG A 22 -7.74 -22.57 -1.65
N ARG A 23 -8.00 -21.27 -1.43
CA ARG A 23 -8.69 -20.44 -2.41
C ARG A 23 -7.89 -20.31 -3.71
N TRP A 24 -6.57 -20.14 -3.63
CA TRP A 24 -5.70 -20.07 -4.81
C TRP A 24 -5.64 -21.41 -5.56
N ASP A 25 -5.59 -22.53 -4.86
CA ASP A 25 -5.65 -23.86 -5.45
C ASP A 25 -7.00 -24.08 -6.19
N ASN A 26 -8.10 -23.72 -5.56
CA ASN A 26 -9.45 -23.86 -6.13
C ASN A 26 -9.65 -22.93 -7.37
N SER A 27 -9.14 -21.70 -7.31
CA SER A 27 -9.23 -20.73 -8.44
C SER A 27 -8.24 -21.00 -9.56
N GLY A 28 -7.28 -21.93 -9.36
CA GLY A 28 -6.21 -22.19 -10.34
C GLY A 28 -5.05 -21.21 -10.29
N LYS A 29 -5.10 -20.17 -9.42
CA LYS A 29 -4.03 -19.17 -9.28
C LYS A 29 -2.71 -19.78 -8.82
N PHE A 30 -2.77 -20.74 -7.87
CA PHE A 30 -1.61 -21.48 -7.37
C PHE A 30 -2.00 -22.92 -7.07
N LYS A 31 -1.88 -23.78 -8.07
CA LYS A 31 -2.29 -25.19 -8.01
C LYS A 31 -1.38 -25.97 -7.09
N SER A 32 -1.99 -26.69 -6.13
CA SER A 32 -1.26 -27.66 -5.28
C SER A 32 -1.04 -28.98 -6.04
N LEU A 33 0.02 -29.65 -5.67
CA LEU A 33 0.20 -31.07 -5.97
C LEU A 33 -0.56 -31.91 -4.93
N ARG A 34 -0.80 -33.20 -5.27
CA ARG A 34 -1.47 -34.12 -4.36
C ARG A 34 -0.48 -35.19 -3.90
N HIS A 35 -0.37 -35.34 -2.57
CA HIS A 35 0.48 -36.37 -2.01
C HIS A 35 -0.09 -37.75 -2.36
N PRO A 36 0.73 -38.67 -2.95
CA PRO A 36 0.24 -39.92 -3.52
C PRO A 36 -0.43 -40.87 -2.52
N MET A 37 -0.03 -40.80 -1.24
CA MET A 37 -0.53 -41.72 -0.22
C MET A 37 -1.86 -41.24 0.43
N ASN A 38 -2.03 -39.94 0.64
CA ASN A 38 -3.15 -39.42 1.44
C ASN A 38 -3.93 -38.31 0.77
N ASN A 39 -3.59 -37.98 -0.49
CA ASN A 39 -4.22 -36.94 -1.30
C ASN A 39 -4.20 -35.53 -0.71
N TYR A 40 -3.34 -35.27 0.29
CA TYR A 40 -3.22 -33.93 0.87
C TYR A 40 -2.51 -32.97 -0.08
N ARG A 41 -2.85 -31.68 0.05
CA ARG A 41 -2.19 -30.61 -0.69
C ARG A 41 -0.73 -30.48 -0.27
N VAL A 42 0.17 -30.55 -1.26
CA VAL A 42 1.59 -30.31 -1.10
C VAL A 42 2.08 -29.37 -2.20
N TYR A 43 3.15 -28.67 -1.93
CA TYR A 43 3.77 -27.72 -2.83
C TYR A 43 5.25 -28.05 -2.97
N SER A 44 5.77 -28.12 -4.20
CA SER A 44 7.21 -28.32 -4.39
C SER A 44 8.00 -27.05 -4.05
N ASP A 45 9.26 -27.22 -3.69
CA ASP A 45 10.17 -26.10 -3.44
C ASP A 45 10.21 -25.15 -4.65
N ASN A 46 10.30 -25.70 -5.84
CA ASN A 46 10.34 -24.93 -7.08
C ASN A 46 9.07 -24.09 -7.28
N GLN A 47 7.87 -24.64 -7.00
CA GLN A 47 6.62 -23.86 -7.06
C GLN A 47 6.62 -22.69 -6.10
N ILE A 48 7.11 -22.89 -4.88
CA ILE A 48 7.18 -21.84 -3.85
C ILE A 48 8.19 -20.77 -4.27
N GLN A 49 9.39 -21.16 -4.72
CA GLN A 49 10.42 -20.22 -5.15
C GLN A 49 9.98 -19.40 -6.35
N ASN A 50 9.34 -20.01 -7.34
CA ASN A 50 8.80 -19.29 -8.49
C ASN A 50 7.72 -18.26 -8.05
N LEU A 51 6.80 -18.66 -7.17
CA LEU A 51 5.78 -17.74 -6.67
C LEU A 51 6.38 -16.60 -5.83
N VAL A 52 7.41 -16.88 -5.02
CA VAL A 52 8.15 -15.84 -4.29
C VAL A 52 8.83 -14.88 -5.24
N GLN A 53 9.45 -15.39 -6.32
CA GLN A 53 10.03 -14.55 -7.37
C GLN A 53 8.98 -13.73 -8.10
N ASP A 54 7.84 -14.33 -8.47
CA ASP A 54 6.73 -13.61 -9.11
C ASP A 54 6.16 -12.53 -8.20
N ILE A 55 5.96 -12.83 -6.91
CA ILE A 55 5.53 -11.84 -5.91
C ILE A 55 6.59 -10.74 -5.74
N GLN A 56 7.87 -11.11 -5.71
CA GLN A 56 8.95 -10.12 -5.64
C GLN A 56 9.01 -9.26 -6.92
N LEU A 57 8.75 -9.83 -8.09
CA LEU A 57 8.69 -9.11 -9.36
C LEU A 57 7.46 -8.19 -9.46
N ASP A 58 6.29 -8.63 -8.96
CA ASP A 58 5.07 -7.82 -8.90
C ASP A 58 5.10 -6.78 -7.77
N CYS A 59 5.89 -7.02 -6.71
CA CYS A 59 6.12 -6.08 -5.61
C CYS A 59 7.37 -5.21 -5.83
N PHE A 60 7.92 -5.16 -7.05
CA PHE A 60 8.96 -4.19 -7.33
C PHE A 60 8.36 -2.80 -7.20
N TYR A 61 8.82 -2.11 -6.16
CA TYR A 61 8.72 -0.69 -6.03
C TYR A 61 9.10 -0.06 -7.39
N LYS A 62 8.10 0.51 -8.05
CA LYS A 62 8.36 1.40 -9.17
C LYS A 62 8.68 2.75 -8.58
N PRO A 63 9.92 3.25 -8.71
CA PRO A 63 10.22 4.58 -8.23
C PRO A 63 9.22 5.56 -8.85
N ILE A 64 8.65 6.41 -8.02
CA ILE A 64 7.78 7.49 -8.47
C ILE A 64 8.62 8.40 -9.34
N ASN A 65 8.30 8.52 -10.62
CA ASN A 65 8.94 9.49 -11.50
C ASN A 65 8.43 10.87 -11.13
N LEU A 66 9.20 11.58 -10.30
CA LEU A 66 8.94 12.98 -10.01
C LEU A 66 9.34 13.82 -11.23
N ILE A 67 8.44 14.68 -11.67
CA ILE A 67 8.63 15.53 -12.87
C ILE A 67 9.64 16.65 -12.60
N LYS A 68 9.87 17.01 -11.34
CA LYS A 68 10.86 18.02 -10.93
C LYS A 68 12.03 17.40 -10.19
N GLU A 69 13.25 17.71 -10.64
CA GLU A 69 14.50 17.30 -9.98
C GLU A 69 14.68 17.87 -8.55
N GLU A 70 13.82 18.78 -8.12
CA GLU A 70 13.95 19.50 -6.84
C GLU A 70 13.54 18.68 -5.62
N ILE A 71 12.60 17.73 -5.77
CA ILE A 71 12.14 16.89 -4.67
C ILE A 71 12.94 15.58 -4.68
N LYS A 72 13.93 15.49 -3.79
CA LYS A 72 14.77 14.29 -3.64
C LYS A 72 14.34 13.48 -2.42
N PRO A 73 14.39 12.14 -2.50
CA PRO A 73 14.13 11.31 -1.34
C PRO A 73 15.16 11.58 -0.24
N PHE A 74 14.67 11.69 0.99
CA PHE A 74 15.50 11.80 2.19
C PHE A 74 16.20 10.46 2.49
N PHE A 75 15.52 9.35 2.22
CA PHE A 75 16.04 8.00 2.40
C PHE A 75 15.41 7.06 1.36
N GLN A 76 16.20 6.12 0.85
CA GLN A 76 15.76 5.16 -0.17
C GLN A 76 16.09 3.72 0.22
N THR A 77 15.21 2.81 -0.14
CA THR A 77 15.40 1.36 -0.03
C THR A 77 14.91 0.68 -1.30
N ASN A 78 15.13 -0.63 -1.40
CA ASN A 78 14.56 -1.44 -2.48
C ASN A 78 13.03 -1.57 -2.39
N LEU A 79 12.42 -1.16 -1.26
CA LEU A 79 11.00 -1.32 -0.98
C LEU A 79 10.23 0.01 -0.96
N GLY A 80 10.93 1.14 -1.00
CA GLY A 80 10.30 2.45 -1.00
C GLY A 80 11.24 3.60 -0.70
N ASP A 81 10.76 4.79 -0.98
CA ASP A 81 11.45 6.06 -0.74
C ASP A 81 10.72 6.85 0.36
N LEU A 82 11.51 7.50 1.20
CA LEU A 82 11.01 8.43 2.21
C LEU A 82 11.34 9.86 1.77
N TYR A 83 10.34 10.71 1.73
CA TYR A 83 10.46 12.13 1.41
C TYR A 83 10.18 12.97 2.65
N ASN A 84 10.94 14.04 2.84
CA ASN A 84 10.72 15.05 3.88
C ASN A 84 10.47 16.40 3.18
N CYS A 85 9.22 16.63 2.81
CA CYS A 85 8.77 17.84 2.11
C CYS A 85 7.29 18.08 2.39
N ASP A 86 6.78 19.22 1.94
CA ASP A 86 5.33 19.48 1.96
C ASP A 86 4.58 18.45 1.11
N CYS A 87 3.51 17.88 1.66
CA CYS A 87 2.76 16.82 0.99
C CYS A 87 2.01 17.30 -0.25
N ILE A 88 1.54 18.55 -0.27
CA ILE A 88 0.83 19.15 -1.41
C ILE A 88 1.80 19.35 -2.57
N ASP A 89 2.99 19.87 -2.29
CA ASP A 89 4.04 20.03 -3.30
C ASP A 89 4.48 18.67 -3.84
N PHE A 90 4.64 17.68 -2.98
CA PHE A 90 4.96 16.32 -3.39
C PHE A 90 3.85 15.72 -4.27
N LEU A 91 2.59 15.80 -3.86
CA LEU A 91 1.47 15.28 -4.63
C LEU A 91 1.35 15.94 -6.00
N LYS A 92 1.59 17.26 -6.12
CA LYS A 92 1.57 17.99 -7.39
C LYS A 92 2.58 17.47 -8.41
N GLU A 93 3.70 16.88 -7.95
CA GLU A 93 4.71 16.30 -8.83
C GLU A 93 4.38 14.88 -9.30
N LEU A 94 3.43 14.20 -8.65
CA LEU A 94 3.03 12.85 -9.04
C LEU A 94 2.11 12.87 -10.26
N GLU A 95 2.25 11.84 -11.10
CA GLU A 95 1.35 11.61 -12.21
C GLU A 95 -0.07 11.31 -11.73
N SER A 96 -1.08 11.76 -12.47
CA SER A 96 -2.47 11.40 -12.21
C SER A 96 -2.69 9.89 -12.40
N ASN A 97 -3.50 9.28 -11.54
CA ASN A 97 -3.80 7.85 -11.58
C ASN A 97 -2.57 6.94 -11.44
N SER A 98 -1.58 7.32 -10.62
CA SER A 98 -0.33 6.59 -10.41
C SER A 98 -0.25 5.86 -9.06
N VAL A 99 -1.14 6.15 -8.10
CA VAL A 99 -1.10 5.66 -6.72
C VAL A 99 -2.28 4.73 -6.45
N ASP A 100 -2.03 3.55 -5.93
CA ASP A 100 -3.09 2.58 -5.64
C ASP A 100 -3.61 2.68 -4.19
N LEU A 101 -2.82 3.21 -3.28
CA LEU A 101 -3.21 3.36 -1.88
C LEU A 101 -2.61 4.64 -1.29
N ILE A 102 -3.46 5.43 -0.63
CA ILE A 102 -3.05 6.54 0.22
C ILE A 102 -3.50 6.25 1.64
N PHE A 103 -2.56 6.35 2.58
CA PHE A 103 -2.84 6.36 4.01
C PHE A 103 -2.36 7.70 4.56
N ALA A 104 -3.28 8.55 4.97
CA ALA A 104 -3.00 9.91 5.42
C ALA A 104 -3.28 10.06 6.92
N ASP A 105 -2.30 10.58 7.64
CA ASP A 105 -2.42 10.98 9.05
C ASP A 105 -2.09 12.48 9.15
N PRO A 106 -3.04 13.36 8.75
CA PRO A 106 -2.80 14.80 8.68
C PRO A 106 -2.82 15.45 10.09
N PRO A 107 -2.35 16.69 10.22
CA PRO A 107 -2.64 17.52 11.40
C PRO A 107 -4.14 17.56 11.71
N TYR A 108 -4.48 17.57 13.01
CA TYR A 108 -5.87 17.51 13.46
C TYR A 108 -6.41 18.87 13.97
N ASN A 109 -5.59 19.92 13.90
CA ASN A 109 -5.89 21.26 14.42
C ASN A 109 -6.29 21.27 15.91
N ILE A 110 -5.68 20.37 16.70
CA ILE A 110 -5.93 20.26 18.15
C ILE A 110 -4.87 20.96 19.00
N LYS A 111 -3.96 21.69 18.37
CA LYS A 111 -2.94 22.54 19.00
C LYS A 111 -1.99 21.80 19.94
N LYS A 112 -1.67 20.54 19.63
CA LYS A 112 -0.72 19.73 20.40
C LYS A 112 0.73 19.98 20.04
N ALA A 113 0.99 20.55 18.86
CA ALA A 113 2.32 20.88 18.37
C ALA A 113 2.25 22.11 17.47
N GLU A 114 3.38 22.77 17.20
CA GLU A 114 3.44 23.96 16.37
C GLU A 114 2.94 23.70 14.94
N TRP A 115 3.17 22.51 14.41
CA TRP A 115 2.70 22.08 13.09
C TRP A 115 1.21 21.69 13.04
N ASP A 116 0.55 21.57 14.22
CA ASP A 116 -0.87 21.19 14.36
C ASP A 116 -1.72 22.42 14.76
N VAL A 117 -1.38 23.60 14.22
CA VAL A 117 -2.05 24.86 14.53
C VAL A 117 -2.42 25.57 13.23
N PHE A 118 -3.70 25.86 13.07
CA PHE A 118 -4.24 26.71 12.01
C PHE A 118 -4.89 27.95 12.63
N ASP A 119 -4.85 29.07 11.91
CA ASP A 119 -5.40 30.34 12.41
C ASP A 119 -6.91 30.27 12.63
N SER A 120 -7.60 29.54 11.76
CA SER A 120 -9.04 29.30 11.87
C SER A 120 -9.43 27.90 11.39
N GLN A 121 -10.63 27.45 11.73
CA GLN A 121 -11.22 26.23 11.19
C GLN A 121 -11.36 26.29 9.66
N LYS A 122 -11.64 27.47 9.14
CA LYS A 122 -11.73 27.68 7.70
C LYS A 122 -10.38 27.43 7.01
N ASP A 123 -9.30 27.95 7.55
CA ASP A 123 -7.94 27.76 6.97
C ASP A 123 -7.54 26.28 7.01
N TYR A 124 -7.89 25.58 8.06
CA TYR A 124 -7.69 24.12 8.15
C TYR A 124 -8.49 23.38 7.07
N LEU A 125 -9.74 23.75 6.83
CA LEU A 125 -10.58 23.13 5.81
C LEU A 125 -10.07 23.46 4.40
N ASP A 126 -9.73 24.72 4.11
CA ASP A 126 -9.19 25.14 2.82
C ASP A 126 -7.89 24.37 2.49
N TRP A 127 -6.98 24.25 3.45
CA TRP A 127 -5.77 23.43 3.32
C TRP A 127 -6.10 21.93 3.11
N THR A 128 -7.09 21.42 3.87
CA THR A 128 -7.51 20.02 3.74
C THR A 128 -8.06 19.72 2.36
N VAL A 129 -8.89 20.62 1.80
CA VAL A 129 -9.42 20.49 0.44
C VAL A 129 -8.30 20.41 -0.59
N GLU A 130 -7.25 21.21 -0.43
CA GLU A 130 -6.16 21.27 -1.39
C GLU A 130 -5.43 19.90 -1.46
N TRP A 131 -4.98 19.36 -0.33
CA TRP A 131 -4.28 18.09 -0.36
C TRP A 131 -5.19 16.91 -0.71
N VAL A 132 -6.48 16.92 -0.30
CA VAL A 132 -7.43 15.86 -0.66
C VAL A 132 -7.68 15.83 -2.17
N ARG A 133 -7.78 16.98 -2.83
CA ARG A 133 -7.94 17.07 -4.31
C ARG A 133 -6.72 16.49 -5.03
N GLU A 134 -5.52 16.84 -4.59
CA GLU A 134 -4.31 16.28 -5.17
C GLU A 134 -4.19 14.78 -4.90
N ALA A 135 -4.50 14.32 -3.69
CA ALA A 135 -4.57 12.90 -3.36
C ALA A 135 -5.57 12.15 -4.26
N GLN A 136 -6.76 12.71 -4.48
CA GLN A 136 -7.75 12.14 -5.40
C GLN A 136 -7.24 12.10 -6.84
N ARG A 137 -6.55 13.14 -7.30
CA ARG A 137 -5.99 13.21 -8.66
C ARG A 137 -4.98 12.10 -8.93
N VAL A 138 -4.11 11.82 -7.96
CA VAL A 138 -3.06 10.80 -8.11
C VAL A 138 -3.56 9.38 -7.90
N LEU A 139 -4.69 9.17 -7.22
CA LEU A 139 -5.28 7.84 -7.04
C LEU A 139 -5.72 7.24 -8.36
N THR A 140 -5.41 5.95 -8.54
CA THR A 140 -5.96 5.16 -9.65
C THR A 140 -7.47 4.97 -9.47
N LYS A 141 -8.18 4.61 -10.55
CA LYS A 141 -9.63 4.33 -10.51
C LYS A 141 -10.04 3.21 -9.55
N LYS A 142 -9.11 2.35 -9.16
CA LYS A 142 -9.29 1.25 -8.20
C LYS A 142 -8.57 1.51 -6.89
N GLY A 143 -7.93 2.66 -6.77
CA GLY A 143 -7.18 3.06 -5.58
C GLY A 143 -8.09 3.29 -4.38
N SER A 144 -7.51 3.23 -3.20
CA SER A 144 -8.18 3.47 -1.93
C SER A 144 -7.46 4.54 -1.14
N MET A 145 -8.22 5.37 -0.42
CA MET A 145 -7.67 6.35 0.49
C MET A 145 -8.22 6.16 1.89
N TYR A 146 -7.35 6.15 2.88
CA TYR A 146 -7.68 6.13 4.30
C TYR A 146 -7.15 7.40 4.94
N ILE A 147 -8.01 8.11 5.67
CA ILE A 147 -7.68 9.35 6.36
C ILE A 147 -7.91 9.14 7.85
N CYS A 148 -6.86 9.33 8.65
CA CYS A 148 -6.97 9.38 10.10
C CYS A 148 -7.53 10.72 10.57
N GLY A 149 -8.32 10.72 11.66
CA GLY A 149 -8.86 11.94 12.23
C GLY A 149 -9.90 11.67 13.30
N PHE A 150 -10.28 12.72 14.03
CA PHE A 150 -11.40 12.67 14.96
C PHE A 150 -12.72 12.78 14.19
N SER A 151 -13.79 12.27 14.79
CA SER A 151 -15.13 12.22 14.17
C SER A 151 -15.64 13.58 13.69
N GLU A 152 -15.39 14.64 14.49
CA GLU A 152 -15.79 16.01 14.18
C GLU A 152 -15.06 16.52 12.94
N ILE A 153 -13.75 16.31 12.85
CA ILE A 153 -12.91 16.73 11.73
C ILE A 153 -13.24 15.94 10.47
N LEU A 154 -13.42 14.63 10.60
CA LEU A 154 -13.79 13.79 9.46
C LEU A 154 -15.18 14.13 8.91
N ALA A 155 -16.10 14.60 9.76
CA ALA A 155 -17.39 15.09 9.32
C ALA A 155 -17.25 16.36 8.45
N ASP A 156 -16.42 17.31 8.85
CA ASP A 156 -16.15 18.54 8.10
C ASP A 156 -15.49 18.21 6.74
N ILE A 157 -14.48 17.34 6.74
CA ILE A 157 -13.79 16.90 5.51
C ILE A 157 -14.74 16.21 4.52
N LYS A 158 -15.74 15.49 5.00
CA LYS A 158 -16.71 14.78 4.16
C LYS A 158 -17.60 15.71 3.35
N TYR A 159 -17.82 16.94 3.81
CA TYR A 159 -18.74 17.90 3.17
C TYR A 159 -18.01 18.94 2.30
N VAL A 160 -16.70 18.84 2.16
CA VAL A 160 -15.87 19.71 1.35
C VAL A 160 -15.44 19.01 0.07
#